data_38321c77b52a687fe558ace54341955d
#
_entry.id   38321c77b52a687fe558ace54341955d
#
_cell.length_a   1.000
_cell.length_b   1.000
_cell.length_c   1.000
_cell.angle_alpha   90.00
_cell.angle_beta   90.00
_cell.angle_gamma   90.00
#
_symmetry.space_group_name_H-M   'P 1'
#
loop_
_entity.id
_entity.type
_entity.pdbx_description
1 polymer ?
#
loop_
_entity_poly.entity_id
_entity_poly.type
_entity_poly.pdbx_seq_one_letter_code
_entity_poly.pdbx_strand_id
1 'polypeptide(L)'
;MKYCDLVMKGGITSGLVYPNAVLALTQQFRFKNIGGTSAGAIAAAITAAAAYGDRQKRSSELPGVGSPKIGFAGLEGVAKKLTAEGFIFGLFQPAAGARNAYRLLVTLTGEGSQLMKAATMLLAVLIIAPIEAVLTLAIFLGLGLWIDGLPGVWSAAVPAALCAYAAAAAFAVLRIARVTRRNLLGICNGMPSKPWLGNSHPALTEWLHEAIQELSGKPTNEPLTFAELWAAPRYDDEPKSEQAISLQMISTDVSHHEPRSIPFENARFWFRQDQFEMLFPKSVIAAMIRGKAPTTIGEDEYFELPHAGALPVVVGMRMSLSFPLLISAVPLHEAQYRRHESAADDVAPNQNSQDSVLSTAEALTTGGTPGGAGARSFRVCWFSDGGISSNFPIHLFDAALPRWPTFAINLVGTRENEGRSSTEVFLPSENNQGWQQSYNSIAAPSAARELSNFLFGIIATMQNWRDLLQSRAPGHRDRIAHVPLSSEEGGLNLNMPQSVLDSVAAKGTAAGGVFSRFSFDNHYWVRWRNVAAALQRYIIQVAENAKSTVPDYAGAHSMAESGNPEPPSYQFRSQDRQAAAEALLKSLEENGAEWSDLGPDLTIGAPRPLPQLRITPTY
;
A
#
# COMPACT_ATOMS: atom_id res chain seq x y z
N MET A 1 -17.14 8.77 23.69
CA MET A 1 -16.89 7.76 22.63
C MET A 1 -15.54 7.12 22.90
N LYS A 2 -15.37 5.83 22.59
CA LYS A 2 -14.08 5.13 22.70
C LYS A 2 -13.21 5.44 21.49
N TYR A 3 -11.88 5.46 21.67
CA TYR A 3 -10.93 5.61 20.58
C TYR A 3 -10.57 4.25 19.98
N CYS A 4 -10.29 4.24 18.69
CA CYS A 4 -9.68 3.11 17.97
C CYS A 4 -8.82 3.61 16.82
N ASP A 5 -7.90 2.76 16.38
CA ASP A 5 -7.26 2.88 15.08
C ASP A 5 -8.05 2.07 14.05
N LEU A 6 -7.90 2.38 12.77
CA LEU A 6 -8.60 1.70 11.70
C LEU A 6 -7.65 1.36 10.57
N VAL A 7 -7.59 0.08 10.18
CA VAL A 7 -6.80 -0.40 9.04
C VAL A 7 -7.70 -1.10 8.03
N MET A 8 -7.53 -0.75 6.77
CA MET A 8 -8.34 -1.24 5.65
C MET A 8 -7.46 -1.95 4.62
N LYS A 9 -7.86 -3.19 4.30
CA LYS A 9 -7.16 -4.05 3.34
C LYS A 9 -7.25 -3.50 1.92
N GLY A 10 -6.23 -3.76 1.11
CA GLY A 10 -6.26 -3.49 -0.32
C GLY A 10 -7.28 -4.35 -1.07
N GLY A 11 -7.77 -3.80 -2.16
CA GLY A 11 -8.70 -4.43 -3.10
C GLY A 11 -9.20 -3.37 -4.07
N ILE A 12 -9.50 -3.69 -5.32
CA ILE A 12 -9.86 -2.66 -6.30
C ILE A 12 -11.32 -2.26 -6.13
N THR A 13 -12.25 -3.12 -6.48
CA THR A 13 -13.70 -2.84 -6.41
C THR A 13 -14.32 -3.20 -5.07
N SER A 14 -13.74 -4.13 -4.35
CA SER A 14 -14.14 -4.53 -3.00
C SER A 14 -14.01 -3.41 -1.95
N GLY A 15 -13.25 -2.34 -2.25
CA GLY A 15 -13.16 -1.14 -1.42
C GLY A 15 -14.48 -0.40 -1.19
N LEU A 16 -15.52 -0.70 -1.96
CA LEU A 16 -16.89 -0.20 -1.78
C LEU A 16 -17.51 -0.53 -0.40
N VAL A 17 -16.99 -1.55 0.26
CA VAL A 17 -17.36 -1.92 1.64
C VAL A 17 -17.05 -0.79 2.63
N TYR A 18 -15.95 -0.06 2.43
CA TYR A 18 -15.38 0.80 3.46
C TYR A 18 -16.19 2.02 3.85
N PRO A 19 -16.77 2.82 2.95
CA PRO A 19 -17.52 4.01 3.35
C PRO A 19 -18.65 3.69 4.33
N ASN A 20 -19.43 2.65 4.05
CA ASN A 20 -20.53 2.22 4.93
C ASN A 20 -20.04 1.59 6.24
N ALA A 21 -18.90 0.87 6.22
CA ALA A 21 -18.28 0.34 7.43
C ALA A 21 -17.78 1.47 8.34
N VAL A 22 -17.16 2.48 7.79
CA VAL A 22 -16.70 3.67 8.52
C VAL A 22 -17.90 4.41 9.13
N LEU A 23 -18.97 4.64 8.37
CA LEU A 23 -20.20 5.28 8.87
C LEU A 23 -20.80 4.52 10.04
N ALA A 24 -20.85 3.18 9.99
CA ALA A 24 -21.33 2.37 11.10
C ALA A 24 -20.41 2.45 12.33
N LEU A 25 -19.09 2.48 12.14
CA LEU A 25 -18.11 2.62 13.22
C LEU A 25 -18.19 3.98 13.92
N THR A 26 -18.44 5.07 13.20
CA THR A 26 -18.50 6.43 13.77
C THR A 26 -19.63 6.62 14.78
N GLN A 27 -20.61 5.72 14.79
CA GLN A 27 -21.69 5.73 15.79
C GLN A 27 -21.16 5.48 17.23
N GLN A 28 -20.02 4.79 17.36
CA GLN A 28 -19.50 4.34 18.65
C GLN A 28 -18.05 4.75 18.90
N PHE A 29 -17.27 4.95 17.85
CA PHE A 29 -15.81 5.12 17.93
C PHE A 29 -15.34 6.43 17.30
N ARG A 30 -14.20 6.93 17.81
CA ARG A 30 -13.41 8.02 17.24
C ARG A 30 -12.11 7.44 16.70
N PHE A 31 -11.78 7.78 15.47
CA PHE A 31 -10.54 7.32 14.84
C PHE A 31 -9.37 8.20 15.25
N LYS A 32 -8.25 7.56 15.62
CA LYS A 32 -6.99 8.21 15.96
C LYS A 32 -5.95 8.02 14.86
N ASN A 33 -5.63 6.77 14.57
CA ASN A 33 -4.75 6.40 13.49
C ASN A 33 -5.56 5.68 12.40
N ILE A 34 -5.31 6.02 11.14
CA ILE A 34 -6.07 5.51 10.00
C ILE A 34 -5.08 5.05 8.96
N GLY A 35 -5.22 3.82 8.46
CA GLY A 35 -4.30 3.30 7.47
C GLY A 35 -4.91 2.30 6.50
N GLY A 36 -4.18 2.07 5.42
CA GLY A 36 -4.58 1.12 4.39
C GLY A 36 -3.66 1.12 3.19
N THR A 37 -3.93 0.20 2.27
CA THR A 37 -3.22 0.04 1.01
C THR A 37 -4.18 -0.08 -0.14
N SER A 38 -3.79 0.36 -1.34
CA SER A 38 -4.64 0.25 -2.53
C SER A 38 -6.00 0.94 -2.31
N ALA A 39 -7.12 0.28 -2.57
CA ALA A 39 -8.44 0.84 -2.25
C ALA A 39 -8.63 1.10 -0.75
N GLY A 40 -7.94 0.37 0.13
CA GLY A 40 -7.89 0.67 1.56
C GLY A 40 -7.22 2.02 1.85
N ALA A 41 -6.25 2.44 1.03
CA ALA A 41 -5.63 3.77 1.14
C ALA A 41 -6.59 4.89 0.71
N ILE A 42 -7.44 4.65 -0.31
CA ILE A 42 -8.53 5.57 -0.67
C ILE A 42 -9.45 5.75 0.53
N ALA A 43 -9.92 4.65 1.08
CA ALA A 43 -10.83 4.67 2.21
C ALA A 43 -10.20 5.34 3.44
N ALA A 44 -8.90 5.10 3.69
CA ALA A 44 -8.15 5.73 4.77
C ALA A 44 -8.05 7.25 4.58
N ALA A 45 -7.70 7.72 3.38
CA ALA A 45 -7.59 9.14 3.07
C ALA A 45 -8.95 9.85 3.17
N ILE A 46 -10.01 9.25 2.63
CA ILE A 46 -11.39 9.76 2.72
C ILE A 46 -11.86 9.79 4.17
N THR A 47 -11.59 8.74 4.96
CA THR A 47 -11.92 8.68 6.39
C THR A 47 -11.19 9.76 7.19
N ALA A 48 -9.89 9.97 6.92
CA ALA A 48 -9.09 11.00 7.57
C ALA A 48 -9.58 12.41 7.23
N ALA A 49 -9.94 12.65 5.96
CA ALA A 49 -10.53 13.93 5.53
C ALA A 49 -11.89 14.19 6.18
N ALA A 50 -12.74 13.17 6.29
CA ALA A 50 -14.03 13.28 6.98
C ALA A 50 -13.85 13.52 8.49
N ALA A 51 -12.91 12.82 9.13
CA ALA A 51 -12.59 13.03 10.55
C ALA A 51 -12.04 14.45 10.80
N TYR A 52 -11.19 14.95 9.90
CA TYR A 52 -10.71 16.34 9.94
C TYR A 52 -11.86 17.34 9.82
N GLY A 53 -12.75 17.15 8.84
CA GLY A 53 -13.91 18.02 8.63
C GLY A 53 -14.83 18.09 9.85
N ASP A 54 -15.10 16.95 10.50
CA ASP A 54 -15.94 16.93 11.73
C ASP A 54 -15.25 17.61 12.91
N ARG A 55 -13.93 17.51 13.05
CA ARG A 55 -13.16 18.21 14.08
C ARG A 55 -13.17 19.72 13.84
N GLN A 56 -13.05 20.15 12.59
CA GLN A 56 -13.14 21.56 12.21
C GLN A 56 -14.54 22.15 12.50
N LYS A 57 -15.62 21.41 12.19
CA LYS A 57 -16.98 21.85 12.52
C LYS A 57 -17.20 22.11 14.00
N ARG A 58 -16.56 21.34 14.86
CA ARG A 58 -16.68 21.49 16.32
C ARG A 58 -15.93 22.70 16.86
N SER A 59 -14.79 23.02 16.26
CA SER A 59 -13.91 24.11 16.74
C SER A 59 -14.30 25.48 16.19
N SER A 60 -15.03 25.53 15.09
CA SER A 60 -15.39 26.77 14.42
C SER A 60 -16.83 27.16 14.73
N GLU A 61 -17.02 28.31 15.37
CA GLU A 61 -18.30 29.02 15.45
C GLU A 61 -18.68 29.68 14.10
N LEU A 62 -17.98 29.38 13.02
CA LEU A 62 -18.13 30.04 11.72
C LEU A 62 -19.44 29.64 11.03
N PRO A 63 -20.26 30.61 10.58
CA PRO A 63 -21.44 30.35 9.77
C PRO A 63 -21.01 29.71 8.42
N GLY A 64 -21.59 28.58 8.09
CA GLY A 64 -21.29 27.85 6.83
C GLY A 64 -20.56 26.51 7.01
N VAL A 65 -19.96 26.24 8.16
CA VAL A 65 -19.32 24.95 8.48
C VAL A 65 -20.35 23.81 8.70
N GLY A 66 -21.65 24.14 8.73
CA GLY A 66 -22.77 23.18 8.81
C GLY A 66 -23.14 22.50 7.49
N SER A 67 -22.34 22.61 6.43
CA SER A 67 -22.63 21.94 5.18
C SER A 67 -22.78 20.43 5.37
N PRO A 68 -23.85 19.79 4.89
CA PRO A 68 -24.06 18.35 4.97
C PRO A 68 -23.00 17.54 4.18
N LYS A 69 -22.17 18.23 3.41
CA LYS A 69 -21.11 17.63 2.59
C LYS A 69 -19.77 17.48 3.31
N ILE A 70 -19.56 18.12 4.45
CA ILE A 70 -18.32 18.08 5.22
C ILE A 70 -18.39 16.98 6.29
N GLY A 71 -17.27 16.33 6.58
CA GLY A 71 -17.15 15.32 7.63
C GLY A 71 -17.85 14.01 7.28
N PHE A 72 -18.21 13.23 8.30
CA PHE A 72 -18.85 11.93 8.10
C PHE A 72 -20.27 12.05 7.53
N ALA A 73 -20.96 13.17 7.71
CA ALA A 73 -22.21 13.43 7.01
C ALA A 73 -22.01 13.52 5.49
N GLY A 74 -20.91 14.11 5.04
CA GLY A 74 -20.54 14.12 3.61
C GLY A 74 -20.13 12.74 3.08
N LEU A 75 -19.54 11.92 3.93
CA LEU A 75 -19.14 10.55 3.56
C LEU A 75 -20.34 9.69 3.11
N GLU A 76 -21.54 9.92 3.65
CA GLU A 76 -22.75 9.27 3.19
C GLU A 76 -23.05 9.57 1.70
N GLY A 77 -22.83 10.82 1.27
CA GLY A 77 -22.94 11.23 -0.13
C GLY A 77 -21.89 10.56 -1.04
N VAL A 78 -20.66 10.40 -0.54
CA VAL A 78 -19.59 9.66 -1.23
C VAL A 78 -19.96 8.18 -1.36
N ALA A 79 -20.45 7.54 -0.29
CA ALA A 79 -20.91 6.17 -0.30
C ALA A 79 -21.99 5.94 -1.36
N LYS A 80 -23.02 6.81 -1.41
CA LYS A 80 -24.10 6.75 -2.40
C LYS A 80 -23.60 6.91 -3.84
N LYS A 81 -22.62 7.80 -4.09
CA LYS A 81 -22.02 7.97 -5.43
C LYS A 81 -21.25 6.72 -5.84
N LEU A 82 -20.46 6.15 -4.95
CA LEU A 82 -19.65 4.95 -5.22
C LEU A 82 -20.51 3.71 -5.49
N THR A 83 -21.71 3.62 -4.90
CA THR A 83 -22.63 2.50 -5.12
C THR A 83 -23.63 2.78 -6.26
N ALA A 84 -23.51 3.87 -6.99
CA ALA A 84 -24.29 4.12 -8.20
C ALA A 84 -23.71 3.31 -9.38
N GLU A 85 -24.61 2.64 -10.12
CA GLU A 85 -24.24 1.81 -11.28
C GLU A 85 -23.43 2.60 -12.31
N GLY A 86 -22.32 2.00 -12.77
CA GLY A 86 -21.43 2.59 -13.77
C GLY A 86 -20.53 3.72 -13.27
N PHE A 87 -20.72 4.25 -12.05
CA PHE A 87 -19.93 5.37 -11.55
C PHE A 87 -18.44 5.01 -11.45
N ILE A 88 -18.12 3.89 -10.79
CA ILE A 88 -16.72 3.44 -10.64
C ILE A 88 -16.09 3.19 -12.01
N PHE A 89 -16.81 2.53 -12.91
CA PHE A 89 -16.33 2.30 -14.27
C PHE A 89 -15.97 3.60 -14.98
N GLY A 90 -16.77 4.66 -14.81
CA GLY A 90 -16.55 5.99 -15.37
C GLY A 90 -15.29 6.69 -14.84
N LEU A 91 -14.83 6.37 -13.63
CA LEU A 91 -13.61 6.95 -13.05
C LEU A 91 -12.32 6.44 -13.74
N PHE A 92 -12.33 5.21 -14.28
CA PHE A 92 -11.18 4.60 -14.93
C PHE A 92 -11.12 4.98 -16.41
N GLN A 93 -10.57 6.15 -16.68
CA GLN A 93 -10.45 6.66 -18.05
C GLN A 93 -9.10 6.27 -18.67
N PRO A 94 -9.10 5.50 -19.78
CA PRO A 94 -7.86 5.11 -20.43
C PRO A 94 -7.16 6.31 -21.06
N ALA A 95 -5.85 6.37 -20.95
CA ALA A 95 -5.01 7.37 -21.59
C ALA A 95 -5.11 7.31 -23.12
N ALA A 96 -4.68 8.38 -23.78
CA ALA A 96 -4.67 8.45 -25.24
C ALA A 96 -3.89 7.26 -25.84
N GLY A 97 -4.55 6.51 -26.73
CA GLY A 97 -3.99 5.31 -27.38
C GLY A 97 -4.16 4.00 -26.58
N ALA A 98 -4.56 4.05 -25.30
CA ALA A 98 -4.74 2.86 -24.47
C ALA A 98 -6.17 2.26 -24.50
N ARG A 99 -7.11 2.88 -25.21
CA ARG A 99 -8.53 2.49 -25.20
C ARG A 99 -8.79 1.03 -25.57
N ASN A 100 -8.11 0.54 -26.60
CA ASN A 100 -8.29 -0.86 -27.03
C ASN A 100 -7.72 -1.85 -26.01
N ALA A 101 -6.57 -1.51 -25.38
CA ALA A 101 -6.01 -2.30 -24.29
C ALA A 101 -6.93 -2.31 -23.07
N TYR A 102 -7.53 -1.16 -22.74
CA TYR A 102 -8.50 -1.05 -21.65
C TYR A 102 -9.77 -1.90 -21.91
N ARG A 103 -10.34 -1.80 -23.11
CA ARG A 103 -11.50 -2.63 -23.50
C ARG A 103 -11.19 -4.12 -23.40
N LEU A 104 -10.01 -4.53 -23.86
CA LEU A 104 -9.56 -5.91 -23.73
C LEU A 104 -9.46 -6.33 -22.26
N LEU A 105 -8.82 -5.52 -21.40
CA LEU A 105 -8.71 -5.81 -19.97
C LEU A 105 -10.09 -5.96 -19.32
N VAL A 106 -11.01 -5.02 -19.54
CA VAL A 106 -12.37 -5.06 -18.97
C VAL A 106 -13.14 -6.28 -19.44
N THR A 107 -13.03 -6.66 -20.71
CA THR A 107 -13.72 -7.84 -21.23
C THR A 107 -13.16 -9.15 -20.66
N LEU A 108 -11.84 -9.22 -20.46
CA LEU A 108 -11.19 -10.41 -19.88
C LEU A 108 -11.50 -10.58 -18.39
N THR A 109 -11.65 -9.48 -17.67
CA THR A 109 -11.91 -9.49 -16.22
C THR A 109 -13.40 -9.49 -15.86
N GLY A 110 -14.28 -9.07 -16.78
CA GLY A 110 -15.73 -9.09 -16.62
C GLY A 110 -16.34 -10.49 -16.70
N GLU A 111 -17.63 -10.59 -16.42
CA GLU A 111 -18.39 -11.83 -16.58
C GLU A 111 -18.55 -12.20 -18.06
N GLY A 112 -18.53 -13.48 -18.37
CA GLY A 112 -18.74 -14.00 -19.73
C GLY A 112 -18.23 -15.41 -19.91
N SER A 113 -18.75 -16.11 -20.93
CA SER A 113 -18.33 -17.46 -21.25
C SER A 113 -16.86 -17.47 -21.68
N GLN A 114 -16.12 -18.53 -21.36
CA GLN A 114 -14.71 -18.70 -21.75
C GLN A 114 -14.52 -18.61 -23.26
N LEU A 115 -15.51 -19.10 -24.02
CA LEU A 115 -15.50 -19.04 -25.48
C LEU A 115 -15.57 -17.58 -25.97
N MET A 116 -16.43 -16.76 -25.36
CA MET A 116 -16.58 -15.35 -25.70
C MET A 116 -15.31 -14.55 -25.34
N LYS A 117 -14.69 -14.84 -24.20
CA LYS A 117 -13.41 -14.23 -23.79
C LYS A 117 -12.29 -14.58 -24.77
N ALA A 118 -12.18 -15.86 -25.16
CA ALA A 118 -11.21 -16.30 -26.17
C ALA A 118 -11.44 -15.64 -27.53
N ALA A 119 -12.67 -15.59 -28.00
CA ALA A 119 -13.01 -14.92 -29.26
C ALA A 119 -12.69 -13.41 -29.22
N THR A 120 -12.98 -12.75 -28.09
CA THR A 120 -12.64 -11.34 -27.90
C THR A 120 -11.14 -11.13 -27.88
N MET A 121 -10.37 -12.01 -27.25
CA MET A 121 -8.91 -11.94 -27.23
C MET A 121 -8.32 -12.08 -28.64
N LEU A 122 -8.80 -13.05 -29.41
CA LEU A 122 -8.40 -13.24 -30.80
C LEU A 122 -8.71 -12.01 -31.66
N LEU A 123 -9.92 -11.47 -31.52
CA LEU A 123 -10.36 -10.28 -32.27
C LEU A 123 -9.60 -9.01 -31.84
N ALA A 124 -9.33 -8.87 -30.54
CA ALA A 124 -8.61 -7.70 -30.01
C ALA A 124 -7.20 -7.56 -30.59
N VAL A 125 -6.49 -8.66 -30.82
CA VAL A 125 -5.18 -8.67 -31.49
C VAL A 125 -5.26 -8.01 -32.85
N LEU A 126 -6.27 -8.39 -33.65
CA LEU A 126 -6.49 -7.84 -34.99
C LEU A 126 -6.95 -6.37 -34.94
N ILE A 127 -7.70 -5.97 -33.92
CA ILE A 127 -8.13 -4.57 -33.75
C ILE A 127 -6.95 -3.68 -33.30
N ILE A 128 -6.03 -4.22 -32.50
CA ILE A 128 -4.88 -3.45 -32.00
C ILE A 128 -3.81 -3.29 -33.08
N ALA A 129 -3.60 -4.30 -33.93
CA ALA A 129 -2.57 -4.32 -34.97
C ALA A 129 -3.13 -4.72 -36.34
N PRO A 130 -4.14 -3.99 -36.90
CA PRO A 130 -4.80 -4.40 -38.14
C PRO A 130 -3.91 -4.27 -39.36
N ILE A 131 -3.07 -3.24 -39.42
CA ILE A 131 -2.19 -2.96 -40.57
C ILE A 131 -1.15 -4.07 -40.69
N GLU A 132 -0.54 -4.45 -39.60
CA GLU A 132 0.48 -5.50 -39.52
C GLU A 132 -0.10 -6.86 -39.93
N ALA A 133 -1.34 -7.15 -39.50
CA ALA A 133 -2.05 -8.38 -39.91
C ALA A 133 -2.27 -8.40 -41.44
N VAL A 134 -2.81 -7.31 -42.00
CA VAL A 134 -3.12 -7.21 -43.42
C VAL A 134 -1.84 -7.27 -44.26
N LEU A 135 -0.80 -6.51 -43.88
CA LEU A 135 0.49 -6.50 -44.60
C LEU A 135 1.14 -7.89 -44.60
N THR A 136 1.18 -8.56 -43.44
CA THR A 136 1.78 -9.91 -43.36
C THR A 136 0.99 -10.90 -44.20
N LEU A 137 -0.35 -10.86 -44.12
CA LEU A 137 -1.21 -11.70 -44.94
C LEU A 137 -0.98 -11.45 -46.45
N ALA A 138 -0.93 -10.17 -46.88
CA ALA A 138 -0.69 -9.80 -48.26
C ALA A 138 0.69 -10.27 -48.76
N ILE A 139 1.74 -10.16 -47.94
CA ILE A 139 3.08 -10.62 -48.29
C ILE A 139 3.08 -12.14 -48.53
N PHE A 140 2.52 -12.93 -47.62
CA PHE A 140 2.51 -14.38 -47.75
C PHE A 140 1.65 -14.89 -48.89
N LEU A 141 0.49 -14.27 -49.12
CA LEU A 141 -0.37 -14.61 -50.27
C LEU A 141 0.29 -14.18 -51.59
N GLY A 142 0.97 -13.02 -51.63
CA GLY A 142 1.73 -12.55 -52.75
C GLY A 142 2.92 -13.46 -53.10
N LEU A 143 3.63 -13.95 -52.11
CA LEU A 143 4.68 -14.97 -52.27
C LEU A 143 4.11 -16.28 -52.85
N GLY A 144 2.99 -16.75 -52.33
CA GLY A 144 2.30 -17.95 -52.84
C GLY A 144 1.90 -17.75 -54.33
N LEU A 145 1.36 -16.62 -54.70
CA LEU A 145 1.02 -16.27 -56.07
C LEU A 145 2.26 -16.22 -56.99
N TRP A 146 3.38 -15.68 -56.48
CA TRP A 146 4.62 -15.58 -57.22
C TRP A 146 5.30 -16.93 -57.46
N ILE A 147 5.24 -17.88 -56.51
CA ILE A 147 5.89 -19.20 -56.59
C ILE A 147 5.07 -20.15 -57.47
N ASP A 148 3.77 -20.31 -57.22
CA ASP A 148 2.92 -21.36 -57.83
C ASP A 148 1.66 -20.81 -58.50
N GLY A 149 1.53 -19.50 -58.66
CA GLY A 149 0.31 -18.88 -59.20
C GLY A 149 -0.90 -19.06 -58.28
N LEU A 150 -2.13 -19.19 -58.82
CA LEU A 150 -3.36 -19.35 -58.03
C LEU A 150 -3.35 -20.56 -57.08
N PRO A 151 -2.82 -21.78 -57.45
CA PRO A 151 -2.69 -22.89 -56.49
C PRO A 151 -1.81 -22.51 -55.29
N GLY A 152 -0.74 -21.73 -55.51
CA GLY A 152 0.14 -21.28 -54.43
C GLY A 152 -0.56 -20.35 -53.45
N VAL A 153 -1.51 -19.54 -53.86
CA VAL A 153 -2.34 -18.73 -52.95
C VAL A 153 -3.15 -19.60 -52.00
N TRP A 154 -3.80 -20.66 -52.53
CA TRP A 154 -4.62 -21.55 -51.72
C TRP A 154 -3.78 -22.37 -50.72
N SER A 155 -2.64 -22.89 -51.16
CA SER A 155 -1.73 -23.62 -50.26
C SER A 155 -1.11 -22.74 -49.18
N ALA A 156 -0.88 -21.48 -49.48
CA ALA A 156 -0.33 -20.47 -48.53
C ALA A 156 -1.37 -19.87 -47.59
N ALA A 157 -2.66 -19.99 -47.88
CA ALA A 157 -3.73 -19.27 -47.18
C ALA A 157 -3.74 -19.52 -45.65
N VAL A 158 -3.65 -20.77 -45.22
CA VAL A 158 -3.63 -21.15 -43.80
C VAL A 158 -2.32 -20.74 -43.13
N PRO A 159 -1.13 -21.06 -43.66
CA PRO A 159 0.14 -20.53 -43.10
C PRO A 159 0.18 -19.02 -43.08
N ALA A 160 -0.28 -18.34 -44.11
CA ALA A 160 -0.34 -16.89 -44.19
C ALA A 160 -1.22 -16.28 -43.08
N ALA A 161 -2.39 -16.86 -42.84
CA ALA A 161 -3.28 -16.42 -41.77
C ALA A 161 -2.67 -16.62 -40.37
N LEU A 162 -2.00 -17.75 -40.12
CA LEU A 162 -1.29 -18.00 -38.88
C LEU A 162 -0.13 -17.03 -38.66
N CYS A 163 0.70 -16.81 -39.69
CA CYS A 163 1.81 -15.85 -39.63
C CYS A 163 1.30 -14.41 -39.45
N ALA A 164 0.22 -14.03 -40.15
CA ALA A 164 -0.40 -12.71 -39.98
C ALA A 164 -0.92 -12.50 -38.58
N TYR A 165 -1.56 -13.52 -37.99
CA TYR A 165 -2.02 -13.45 -36.60
C TYR A 165 -0.85 -13.37 -35.60
N ALA A 166 0.19 -14.18 -35.78
CA ALA A 166 1.38 -14.16 -34.93
C ALA A 166 2.10 -12.79 -34.99
N ALA A 167 2.25 -12.24 -36.19
CA ALA A 167 2.82 -10.90 -36.37
C ALA A 167 1.95 -9.83 -35.71
N ALA A 168 0.63 -9.87 -35.94
CA ALA A 168 -0.30 -8.94 -35.30
C ALA A 168 -0.23 -9.04 -33.77
N ALA A 169 -0.13 -10.26 -33.20
CA ALA A 169 0.02 -10.46 -31.76
C ALA A 169 1.32 -9.85 -31.23
N ALA A 170 2.45 -10.07 -31.90
CA ALA A 170 3.73 -9.47 -31.52
C ALA A 170 3.67 -7.93 -31.58
N PHE A 171 3.13 -7.36 -32.64
CA PHE A 171 2.97 -5.91 -32.77
C PHE A 171 1.96 -5.33 -31.78
N ALA A 172 0.88 -6.06 -31.45
CA ALA A 172 -0.09 -5.66 -30.44
C ALA A 172 0.59 -5.55 -29.05
N VAL A 173 1.41 -6.54 -28.68
CA VAL A 173 2.21 -6.51 -27.43
C VAL A 173 3.15 -5.31 -27.43
N LEU A 174 3.91 -5.10 -28.50
CA LEU A 174 4.84 -3.97 -28.62
C LEU A 174 4.10 -2.62 -28.57
N ARG A 175 2.91 -2.53 -29.17
CA ARG A 175 2.09 -1.33 -29.17
C ARG A 175 1.52 -1.03 -27.78
N ILE A 176 1.04 -2.05 -27.07
CA ILE A 176 0.59 -1.93 -25.68
C ILE A 176 1.77 -1.51 -24.79
N ALA A 177 2.92 -2.18 -24.90
CA ALA A 177 4.12 -1.85 -24.12
C ALA A 177 4.60 -0.39 -24.38
N ARG A 178 4.54 0.08 -25.62
CA ARG A 178 4.90 1.46 -25.98
C ARG A 178 3.92 2.48 -25.41
N VAL A 179 2.62 2.17 -25.46
CA VAL A 179 1.56 3.05 -24.92
C VAL A 179 1.66 3.10 -23.39
N THR A 180 1.78 1.96 -22.72
CA THR A 180 1.91 1.92 -21.25
C THR A 180 3.19 2.63 -20.79
N ARG A 181 4.33 2.45 -21.49
CA ARG A 181 5.56 3.20 -21.19
C ARG A 181 5.38 4.71 -21.28
N ARG A 182 4.70 5.21 -22.31
CA ARG A 182 4.39 6.64 -22.48
C ARG A 182 3.44 7.17 -21.41
N ASN A 183 2.62 6.30 -20.84
CA ASN A 183 1.65 6.62 -19.80
C ASN A 183 2.12 6.12 -18.41
N LEU A 184 3.40 6.24 -18.12
CA LEU A 184 4.00 5.90 -16.82
C LEU A 184 3.63 4.47 -16.36
N LEU A 185 3.79 3.50 -17.24
CA LEU A 185 3.56 2.06 -17.02
C LEU A 185 2.11 1.64 -16.71
N GLY A 186 1.11 2.47 -17.06
CA GLY A 186 -0.30 2.14 -16.86
C GLY A 186 -1.20 2.43 -18.06
N ILE A 187 -2.40 1.88 -18.03
CA ILE A 187 -3.47 2.13 -19.03
C ILE A 187 -4.24 3.41 -18.70
N CYS A 188 -4.56 3.62 -17.41
CA CYS A 188 -5.27 4.80 -16.89
C CYS A 188 -4.31 5.62 -16.02
N ASN A 189 -4.17 6.91 -16.28
CA ASN A 189 -3.33 7.80 -15.45
C ASN A 189 -4.08 8.47 -14.29
N GLY A 190 -5.42 8.35 -14.27
CA GLY A 190 -6.28 8.93 -13.25
C GLY A 190 -6.72 10.37 -13.53
N MET A 191 -6.24 10.98 -14.62
CA MET A 191 -6.64 12.31 -15.07
C MET A 191 -7.61 12.22 -16.26
N PRO A 192 -8.43 13.26 -16.51
CA PRO A 192 -9.41 13.24 -17.58
C PRO A 192 -8.77 13.00 -18.94
N SER A 193 -9.24 11.99 -19.65
CA SER A 193 -8.89 11.80 -21.05
C SER A 193 -9.81 12.66 -21.93
N LYS A 194 -9.31 13.14 -23.07
CA LYS A 194 -10.14 13.91 -24.03
C LYS A 194 -11.45 13.18 -24.31
N PRO A 195 -12.60 13.84 -24.19
CA PRO A 195 -13.89 13.16 -24.28
C PRO A 195 -14.05 12.46 -25.62
N TRP A 196 -14.35 11.18 -25.59
CA TRP A 196 -14.98 10.47 -26.68
C TRP A 196 -16.42 10.28 -26.28
N LEU A 197 -17.35 10.94 -27.00
CA LEU A 197 -18.79 10.94 -26.73
C LEU A 197 -19.27 11.73 -25.47
N GLY A 198 -18.81 12.96 -25.27
CA GLY A 198 -19.48 13.89 -24.34
C GLY A 198 -19.53 13.47 -22.87
N ASN A 199 -18.65 12.58 -22.43
CA ASN A 199 -18.63 12.10 -21.07
C ASN A 199 -18.03 13.17 -20.15
N SER A 200 -18.87 13.77 -19.30
CA SER A 200 -18.52 14.75 -18.27
C SER A 200 -18.17 14.11 -16.93
N HIS A 201 -17.86 12.79 -16.90
CA HIS A 201 -17.47 12.13 -15.66
C HIS A 201 -16.05 12.55 -15.27
N PRO A 202 -15.82 12.87 -13.97
CA PRO A 202 -14.49 13.14 -13.49
C PRO A 202 -13.62 11.88 -13.60
N ALA A 203 -12.31 12.06 -13.75
CA ALA A 203 -11.37 10.95 -13.69
C ALA A 203 -11.02 10.62 -12.23
N LEU A 204 -10.41 9.45 -12.00
CA LEU A 204 -10.19 8.89 -10.67
C LEU A 204 -9.45 9.82 -9.71
N THR A 205 -8.26 10.33 -10.09
CA THR A 205 -7.46 11.19 -9.23
C THR A 205 -8.11 12.54 -8.98
N GLU A 206 -8.75 13.10 -10.01
CA GLU A 206 -9.48 14.35 -9.92
C GLU A 206 -10.65 14.23 -8.93
N TRP A 207 -11.50 13.22 -9.11
CA TRP A 207 -12.64 12.96 -8.24
C TRP A 207 -12.21 12.70 -6.79
N LEU A 208 -11.14 11.92 -6.58
CA LEU A 208 -10.61 11.64 -5.24
C LEU A 208 -10.07 12.90 -4.57
N HIS A 209 -9.40 13.77 -5.33
CA HIS A 209 -8.98 15.07 -4.81
C HIS A 209 -10.19 15.93 -4.40
N GLU A 210 -11.20 16.04 -5.26
CA GLU A 210 -12.42 16.79 -4.95
C GLU A 210 -13.14 16.22 -3.71
N ALA A 211 -13.26 14.90 -3.61
CA ALA A 211 -13.91 14.25 -2.47
C ALA A 211 -13.16 14.51 -1.15
N ILE A 212 -11.82 14.44 -1.15
CA ILE A 212 -11.00 14.76 0.02
C ILE A 212 -11.22 16.22 0.44
N GLN A 213 -11.23 17.15 -0.53
CA GLN A 213 -11.42 18.57 -0.26
C GLN A 213 -12.84 18.87 0.26
N GLU A 214 -13.87 18.29 -0.35
CA GLU A 214 -15.26 18.44 0.08
C GLU A 214 -15.46 17.93 1.50
N LEU A 215 -14.96 16.73 1.82
CA LEU A 215 -15.08 16.13 3.15
C LEU A 215 -14.31 16.88 4.22
N SER A 216 -13.15 17.42 3.90
CA SER A 216 -12.34 18.22 4.83
C SER A 216 -12.86 19.66 5.01
N GLY A 217 -13.73 20.13 4.11
CA GLY A 217 -14.22 21.51 4.10
C GLY A 217 -13.20 22.50 3.53
N LYS A 218 -12.19 22.01 2.78
CA LYS A 218 -11.16 22.85 2.15
C LYS A 218 -11.48 23.14 0.69
N PRO A 219 -11.05 24.31 0.18
CA PRO A 219 -11.18 24.62 -1.23
C PRO A 219 -10.26 23.73 -2.10
N THR A 220 -10.64 23.47 -3.34
CA THR A 220 -9.90 22.57 -4.23
C THR A 220 -8.52 23.07 -4.65
N ASN A 221 -8.25 24.36 -4.50
CA ASN A 221 -6.94 24.97 -4.78
C ASN A 221 -5.96 24.89 -3.59
N GLU A 222 -6.39 24.39 -2.43
CA GLU A 222 -5.58 24.20 -1.23
C GLU A 222 -5.63 22.77 -0.76
N PRO A 223 -4.85 21.85 -1.36
CA PRO A 223 -4.90 20.43 -1.03
C PRO A 223 -4.69 20.16 0.45
N LEU A 224 -5.51 19.26 1.03
CA LEU A 224 -5.33 18.80 2.40
C LEU A 224 -3.97 18.11 2.54
N THR A 225 -3.19 18.50 3.55
CA THR A 225 -1.85 17.97 3.83
C THR A 225 -1.82 17.09 5.08
N PHE A 226 -0.78 16.29 5.22
CA PHE A 226 -0.59 15.47 6.43
C PHE A 226 -0.39 16.34 7.69
N ALA A 227 0.32 17.48 7.61
CA ALA A 227 0.49 18.38 8.75
C ALA A 227 -0.84 18.93 9.27
N GLU A 228 -1.78 19.21 8.38
CA GLU A 228 -3.10 19.67 8.79
C GLU A 228 -3.90 18.58 9.51
N LEU A 229 -3.78 17.31 9.09
CA LEU A 229 -4.34 16.17 9.83
C LEU A 229 -3.72 16.05 11.22
N TRP A 230 -2.40 16.18 11.32
CA TRP A 230 -1.68 16.11 12.60
C TRP A 230 -2.07 17.22 13.57
N ALA A 231 -2.30 18.41 13.02
CA ALA A 231 -2.67 19.62 13.77
C ALA A 231 -4.19 19.83 13.90
N ALA A 232 -5.01 18.89 13.45
CA ALA A 232 -6.47 19.00 13.51
C ALA A 232 -6.97 19.32 14.94
N PRO A 233 -8.10 20.01 15.10
CA PRO A 233 -8.68 20.27 16.40
C PRO A 233 -8.86 18.99 17.21
N ARG A 234 -8.49 19.04 18.49
CA ARG A 234 -8.52 17.88 19.39
C ARG A 234 -9.83 17.82 20.16
N TYR A 235 -10.17 16.62 20.60
CA TYR A 235 -11.20 16.42 21.63
C TYR A 235 -10.58 16.68 23.01
N ASP A 236 -11.39 17.09 23.98
CA ASP A 236 -10.93 17.47 25.33
C ASP A 236 -10.23 16.31 26.07
N ASP A 237 -10.64 15.07 25.78
CA ASP A 237 -10.11 13.83 26.34
C ASP A 237 -8.90 13.24 25.56
N GLU A 238 -8.38 13.98 24.57
CA GLU A 238 -7.33 13.49 23.67
C GLU A 238 -5.93 13.89 24.18
N PRO A 239 -4.93 12.97 24.11
CA PRO A 239 -3.55 13.28 24.50
C PRO A 239 -2.94 14.40 23.65
N LYS A 240 -2.29 15.36 24.30
CA LYS A 240 -1.68 16.52 23.61
C LYS A 240 -0.35 16.18 22.92
N SER A 241 0.33 15.12 23.34
CA SER A 241 1.66 14.73 22.86
C SER A 241 1.66 14.00 21.52
N GLU A 242 0.49 13.61 21.00
CA GLU A 242 0.36 12.82 19.78
C GLU A 242 -0.26 13.65 18.64
N GLN A 243 -0.08 13.18 17.40
CA GLN A 243 -0.78 13.74 16.24
C GLN A 243 -2.30 13.63 16.44
N ALA A 244 -3.07 14.63 16.03
CA ALA A 244 -4.52 14.59 16.20
C ALA A 244 -5.18 13.49 15.36
N ILE A 245 -4.83 13.42 14.07
CA ILE A 245 -5.19 12.34 13.15
C ILE A 245 -3.89 11.88 12.48
N SER A 246 -3.50 10.63 12.67
CA SER A 246 -2.39 10.02 11.96
C SER A 246 -2.93 9.20 10.79
N LEU A 247 -2.50 9.55 9.57
CA LEU A 247 -2.82 8.80 8.36
C LEU A 247 -1.55 8.16 7.84
N GLN A 248 -1.57 6.84 7.63
CA GLN A 248 -0.46 6.09 7.06
C GLN A 248 -0.93 5.18 5.93
N MET A 249 -0.18 5.16 4.86
CA MET A 249 -0.43 4.32 3.69
C MET A 249 0.85 3.64 3.26
N ILE A 250 0.75 2.52 2.55
CA ILE A 250 1.92 1.83 2.01
C ILE A 250 1.89 1.94 0.50
N SER A 251 3.03 2.23 -0.11
CA SER A 251 3.28 2.06 -1.54
C SER A 251 4.49 1.15 -1.73
N THR A 252 4.57 0.44 -2.84
CA THR A 252 5.71 -0.41 -3.16
C THR A 252 6.70 0.32 -4.04
N ASP A 253 7.93 0.52 -3.54
CA ASP A 253 9.06 0.94 -4.37
C ASP A 253 9.58 -0.26 -5.15
N VAL A 254 9.14 -0.36 -6.41
CA VAL A 254 9.50 -1.48 -7.29
C VAL A 254 10.97 -1.44 -7.68
N SER A 255 11.60 -0.26 -7.64
CA SER A 255 13.02 -0.09 -7.99
C SER A 255 13.95 -0.60 -6.89
N HIS A 256 13.55 -0.49 -5.62
CA HIS A 256 14.29 -1.00 -4.47
C HIS A 256 13.73 -2.32 -3.89
N HIS A 257 12.62 -2.82 -4.45
CA HIS A 257 11.95 -4.07 -4.02
C HIS A 257 11.47 -4.04 -2.56
N GLU A 258 10.99 -2.89 -2.08
CA GLU A 258 10.60 -2.72 -0.68
C GLU A 258 9.28 -1.94 -0.50
N PRO A 259 8.56 -2.19 0.62
CA PRO A 259 7.46 -1.34 1.02
C PRO A 259 7.99 0.02 1.53
N ARG A 260 7.24 1.08 1.24
CA ARG A 260 7.48 2.42 1.79
C ARG A 260 6.21 2.94 2.44
N SER A 261 6.35 3.35 3.69
CA SER A 261 5.27 4.05 4.40
C SER A 261 5.15 5.50 3.93
N ILE A 262 3.93 5.96 3.72
CA ILE A 262 3.62 7.33 3.34
C ILE A 262 2.81 7.97 4.47
N PRO A 263 3.18 9.17 4.94
CA PRO A 263 4.21 10.07 4.41
C PRO A 263 5.64 9.60 4.70
N PHE A 264 6.58 9.95 3.82
CA PHE A 264 7.99 9.58 3.96
C PHE A 264 8.65 10.37 5.09
N GLU A 265 9.15 9.72 6.12
CA GLU A 265 9.82 10.39 7.24
C GLU A 265 11.31 10.61 7.00
N ASN A 266 12.00 9.62 6.42
CA ASN A 266 13.45 9.56 6.32
C ASN A 266 14.00 9.50 4.89
N ALA A 267 13.18 9.69 3.87
CA ALA A 267 13.60 9.60 2.48
C ALA A 267 13.40 10.92 1.75
N ARG A 268 14.41 11.32 0.98
CA ARG A 268 14.36 12.50 0.11
C ARG A 268 14.19 12.05 -1.33
N PHE A 269 13.09 12.47 -1.95
CA PHE A 269 12.78 12.23 -3.34
C PHE A 269 12.57 13.54 -4.08
N TRP A 270 12.71 13.48 -5.38
CA TRP A 270 12.39 14.54 -6.32
C TRP A 270 11.34 14.04 -7.30
N PHE A 271 10.64 14.96 -7.92
CA PHE A 271 9.68 14.67 -8.98
C PHE A 271 9.86 15.62 -10.13
N ARG A 272 9.43 15.19 -11.33
CA ARG A 272 9.36 16.04 -12.52
C ARG A 272 7.95 16.56 -12.67
N GLN A 273 7.83 17.87 -12.96
CA GLN A 273 6.52 18.51 -13.11
C GLN A 273 5.73 17.91 -14.27
N ASP A 274 6.34 17.69 -15.43
CA ASP A 274 5.71 17.12 -16.63
C ASP A 274 5.10 15.73 -16.38
N GLN A 275 5.79 14.87 -15.59
CA GLN A 275 5.30 13.55 -15.22
C GLN A 275 4.13 13.65 -14.22
N PHE A 276 4.21 14.58 -13.27
CA PHE A 276 3.16 14.77 -12.26
C PHE A 276 1.90 15.42 -12.84
N GLU A 277 2.02 16.27 -13.85
CA GLU A 277 0.88 16.82 -14.60
C GLU A 277 0.04 15.74 -15.32
N MET A 278 0.64 14.59 -15.60
CA MET A 278 -0.09 13.42 -16.12
C MET A 278 -0.92 12.70 -15.05
N LEU A 279 -0.61 12.87 -13.77
CA LEU A 279 -1.14 12.07 -12.66
C LEU A 279 -2.01 12.86 -11.68
N PHE A 280 -1.79 14.16 -11.56
CA PHE A 280 -2.38 15.01 -10.52
C PHE A 280 -2.99 16.29 -11.07
N PRO A 281 -4.03 16.83 -10.41
CA PRO A 281 -4.57 18.16 -10.71
C PRO A 281 -3.52 19.26 -10.56
N LYS A 282 -3.62 20.29 -11.37
CA LYS A 282 -2.69 21.45 -11.36
C LYS A 282 -2.59 22.12 -9.99
N SER A 283 -3.69 22.19 -9.23
CA SER A 283 -3.71 22.74 -7.87
C SER A 283 -2.81 21.98 -6.90
N VAL A 284 -2.76 20.64 -7.01
CA VAL A 284 -1.90 19.78 -6.20
C VAL A 284 -0.44 20.06 -6.52
N ILE A 285 -0.08 20.10 -7.80
CA ILE A 285 1.29 20.37 -8.23
C ILE A 285 1.73 21.77 -7.81
N ALA A 286 0.88 22.79 -8.02
CA ALA A 286 1.16 24.15 -7.60
C ALA A 286 1.42 24.27 -6.08
N ALA A 287 0.70 23.51 -5.26
CA ALA A 287 0.95 23.45 -3.83
C ALA A 287 2.31 22.79 -3.50
N MET A 288 2.70 21.75 -4.23
CA MET A 288 3.96 21.02 -4.01
C MET A 288 5.20 21.80 -4.41
N ILE A 289 5.13 22.62 -5.46
CA ILE A 289 6.27 23.44 -5.95
C ILE A 289 6.34 24.85 -5.34
N ARG A 290 5.32 25.22 -4.57
CA ARG A 290 5.23 26.60 -4.00
C ARG A 290 6.48 26.95 -3.19
N GLY A 291 7.17 28.02 -3.62
CA GLY A 291 8.39 28.50 -2.96
C GLY A 291 9.65 27.64 -3.18
N LYS A 292 9.61 26.68 -4.10
CA LYS A 292 10.75 25.82 -4.43
C LYS A 292 11.35 26.20 -5.78
N ALA A 293 12.68 26.19 -5.86
CA ALA A 293 13.40 26.29 -7.11
C ALA A 293 13.68 24.87 -7.68
N PRO A 294 13.57 24.67 -8.98
CA PRO A 294 13.94 23.40 -9.59
C PRO A 294 15.45 23.16 -9.58
N THR A 295 15.85 21.92 -9.52
CA THR A 295 17.20 21.47 -9.84
C THR A 295 17.20 21.01 -11.30
N THR A 296 17.94 21.70 -12.17
CA THR A 296 17.99 21.40 -13.61
C THR A 296 19.17 20.49 -13.92
N ILE A 297 18.92 19.38 -14.60
CA ILE A 297 19.96 18.47 -15.13
C ILE A 297 19.64 18.19 -16.61
N GLY A 298 20.48 18.69 -17.49
CA GLY A 298 20.20 18.69 -18.94
C GLY A 298 19.00 19.58 -19.27
N GLU A 299 17.99 19.02 -19.90
CA GLU A 299 16.72 19.70 -20.23
C GLU A 299 15.61 19.45 -19.17
N ASP A 300 15.88 18.59 -18.18
CA ASP A 300 14.87 18.15 -17.20
C ASP A 300 14.94 18.99 -15.92
N GLU A 301 13.77 19.37 -15.41
CA GLU A 301 13.60 20.09 -14.16
C GLU A 301 13.03 19.17 -13.08
N TYR A 302 13.74 19.11 -11.95
CA TYR A 302 13.39 18.28 -10.79
C TYR A 302 13.08 19.17 -9.58
N PHE A 303 11.91 18.94 -8.98
CA PHE A 303 11.51 19.58 -7.73
C PHE A 303 11.63 18.59 -6.58
N GLU A 304 12.18 19.05 -5.46
CA GLU A 304 12.21 18.23 -4.24
C GLU A 304 10.77 17.95 -3.77
N LEU A 305 10.48 16.68 -3.49
CA LEU A 305 9.19 16.29 -2.91
C LEU A 305 8.98 17.03 -1.58
N PRO A 306 7.78 17.54 -1.26
CA PRO A 306 7.50 18.11 0.05
C PRO A 306 7.85 17.13 1.17
N HIS A 307 8.39 17.65 2.29
CA HIS A 307 8.59 16.84 3.49
C HIS A 307 7.25 16.24 3.98
N ALA A 308 7.32 15.21 4.81
CA ALA A 308 6.18 14.39 5.25
C ALA A 308 4.90 15.20 5.57
N GLY A 309 5.01 16.26 6.38
CA GLY A 309 3.86 17.06 6.77
C GLY A 309 3.26 17.91 5.64
N ALA A 310 4.10 18.45 4.75
CA ALA A 310 3.65 19.33 3.66
C ALA A 310 3.19 18.55 2.41
N LEU A 311 3.30 17.22 2.41
CA LEU A 311 2.83 16.39 1.32
C LEU A 311 1.29 16.42 1.26
N PRO A 312 0.66 16.66 0.09
CA PRO A 312 -0.77 16.53 -0.05
C PRO A 312 -1.23 15.06 0.11
N VAL A 313 -2.30 14.86 0.87
CA VAL A 313 -2.87 13.52 1.15
C VAL A 313 -3.19 12.75 -0.14
N VAL A 314 -3.72 13.44 -1.15
CA VAL A 314 -4.06 12.83 -2.45
C VAL A 314 -2.85 12.23 -3.15
N VAL A 315 -1.64 12.76 -2.95
CA VAL A 315 -0.41 12.23 -3.55
C VAL A 315 -0.06 10.88 -2.94
N GLY A 316 -0.04 10.78 -1.62
CA GLY A 316 0.23 9.52 -0.92
C GLY A 316 -0.81 8.44 -1.25
N MET A 317 -2.09 8.82 -1.26
CA MET A 317 -3.18 7.94 -1.63
C MET A 317 -3.02 7.41 -3.08
N ARG A 318 -2.71 8.30 -4.03
CA ARG A 318 -2.53 7.93 -5.44
C ARG A 318 -1.33 7.01 -5.66
N MET A 319 -0.24 7.21 -4.91
CA MET A 319 0.92 6.32 -4.92
C MET A 319 0.55 4.92 -4.47
N SER A 320 -0.17 4.81 -3.35
CA SER A 320 -0.63 3.52 -2.81
C SER A 320 -1.63 2.79 -3.72
N LEU A 321 -2.35 3.51 -4.58
CA LEU A 321 -3.38 2.98 -5.48
C LEU A 321 -2.84 2.58 -6.87
N SER A 322 -1.58 2.76 -7.17
CA SER A 322 -1.00 2.55 -8.51
C SER A 322 -0.98 1.08 -8.92
N PHE A 323 -2.17 0.47 -9.07
CA PHE A 323 -2.33 -0.95 -9.43
C PHE A 323 -1.67 -1.27 -10.78
N PRO A 324 -0.78 -2.28 -10.84
CA PRO A 324 0.02 -2.56 -12.02
C PRO A 324 -0.81 -2.71 -13.30
N LEU A 325 -0.34 -2.16 -14.39
CA LEU A 325 -0.94 -2.13 -15.72
C LEU A 325 -2.24 -1.33 -15.82
N LEU A 326 -3.15 -1.41 -14.86
CA LEU A 326 -4.42 -0.67 -14.91
C LEU A 326 -4.21 0.81 -14.63
N ILE A 327 -3.49 1.13 -13.56
CA ILE A 327 -3.26 2.51 -13.10
C ILE A 327 -1.77 2.82 -13.20
N SER A 328 -1.42 3.97 -13.78
CA SER A 328 -0.03 4.39 -13.95
C SER A 328 0.75 4.42 -12.65
N ALA A 329 1.97 3.94 -12.68
CA ALA A 329 2.92 4.06 -11.57
C ALA A 329 3.32 5.53 -11.35
N VAL A 330 3.78 5.87 -10.15
CA VAL A 330 4.26 7.21 -9.83
C VAL A 330 5.79 7.21 -9.85
N PRO A 331 6.43 7.93 -10.77
CA PRO A 331 7.88 8.06 -10.79
C PRO A 331 8.31 9.14 -9.80
N LEU A 332 9.14 8.75 -8.85
CA LEU A 332 9.94 9.66 -8.06
C LEU A 332 11.41 9.52 -8.47
N HIS A 333 12.24 10.45 -8.06
CA HIS A 333 13.64 10.47 -8.44
C HIS A 333 14.52 10.60 -7.20
N GLU A 334 15.62 9.89 -7.19
CA GLU A 334 16.62 9.92 -6.12
C GLU A 334 17.90 10.56 -6.64
N ALA A 335 18.43 11.54 -5.91
CA ALA A 335 19.65 12.24 -6.29
C ALA A 335 20.87 11.36 -6.08
N GLN A 336 21.72 11.28 -7.10
CA GLN A 336 23.01 10.62 -7.02
C GLN A 336 24.10 11.65 -6.80
N TYR A 337 24.79 11.53 -5.67
CA TYR A 337 25.97 12.34 -5.36
C TYR A 337 27.23 11.55 -5.71
N ARG A 338 28.24 12.18 -6.33
CA ARG A 338 29.52 11.53 -6.57
C ARG A 338 30.18 11.27 -5.21
N ARG A 339 30.52 10.02 -4.91
CA ARG A 339 31.54 9.78 -3.90
C ARG A 339 32.79 10.54 -4.35
N HIS A 340 33.35 11.40 -3.51
CA HIS A 340 34.71 11.85 -3.70
C HIS A 340 35.60 10.58 -3.64
N GLU A 341 36.01 10.08 -4.80
CA GLU A 341 37.25 9.37 -4.89
C GLU A 341 38.34 10.40 -4.57
N SER A 342 38.67 10.52 -3.29
CA SER A 342 39.94 11.13 -2.94
C SER A 342 40.98 10.26 -3.59
N ALA A 343 41.70 10.86 -4.56
CA ALA A 343 42.95 10.32 -5.04
C ALA A 343 43.88 10.20 -3.82
N ALA A 344 43.98 9.00 -3.30
CA ALA A 344 45.02 8.56 -2.40
C ALA A 344 45.34 7.15 -2.83
N ASP A 345 46.36 7.06 -3.64
CA ASP A 345 47.17 5.87 -3.74
C ASP A 345 47.59 5.42 -2.35
N ASP A 346 47.54 4.09 -2.12
CA ASP A 346 48.24 3.36 -1.09
C ASP A 346 47.95 3.64 0.38
N VAL A 347 46.68 3.44 0.84
CA VAL A 347 46.45 3.04 2.24
C VAL A 347 45.31 2.01 2.28
N ALA A 348 45.54 0.91 2.99
CA ALA A 348 44.61 -0.17 3.22
C ALA A 348 43.19 0.34 3.60
N PRO A 349 42.09 -0.36 3.27
CA PRO A 349 40.74 0.11 3.46
C PRO A 349 40.46 0.30 4.95
N ASN A 350 40.51 1.54 5.41
CA ASN A 350 40.10 1.92 6.73
C ASN A 350 38.56 1.91 6.76
N GLN A 351 37.97 1.13 7.65
CA GLN A 351 36.57 0.79 7.73
C GLN A 351 35.63 1.96 8.15
N ASN A 352 36.12 3.20 8.18
CA ASN A 352 35.35 4.39 8.55
C ASN A 352 34.40 4.92 7.44
N SER A 353 34.14 4.13 6.40
CA SER A 353 33.26 4.58 5.30
C SER A 353 31.75 4.57 5.65
N GLN A 354 31.34 3.94 6.74
CA GLN A 354 29.93 3.98 7.17
C GLN A 354 29.58 5.24 7.96
N ASP A 355 30.51 5.81 8.73
CA ASP A 355 30.29 7.08 9.42
C ASP A 355 30.13 8.27 8.48
N SER A 356 30.75 8.22 7.29
CA SER A 356 30.58 9.26 6.28
C SER A 356 29.18 9.25 5.65
N VAL A 357 28.51 8.10 5.56
CA VAL A 357 27.14 7.98 5.06
C VAL A 357 26.14 8.45 6.12
N LEU A 358 26.38 8.10 7.40
CA LEU A 358 25.56 8.55 8.52
C LEU A 358 25.74 10.05 8.81
N SER A 359 26.97 10.58 8.74
CA SER A 359 27.23 12.01 8.89
C SER A 359 26.64 12.82 7.74
N THR A 360 26.58 12.27 6.54
CA THR A 360 25.89 12.90 5.40
C THR A 360 24.37 12.87 5.59
N ALA A 361 23.82 11.80 6.14
CA ALA A 361 22.38 11.72 6.47
C ALA A 361 22.01 12.66 7.63
N GLU A 362 22.85 12.79 8.66
CA GLU A 362 22.63 13.75 9.78
C GLU A 362 22.82 15.21 9.33
N ALA A 363 23.77 15.51 8.48
CA ALA A 363 23.94 16.84 7.91
C ALA A 363 22.75 17.25 7.02
N LEU A 364 22.08 16.29 6.41
CA LEU A 364 20.86 16.49 5.64
C LEU A 364 19.61 16.70 6.52
N THR A 365 19.60 16.20 7.75
CA THR A 365 18.48 16.39 8.71
C THR A 365 18.60 17.68 9.51
N THR A 366 19.79 18.28 9.64
CA THR A 366 20.02 19.50 10.45
C THR A 366 19.97 20.81 9.65
N GLY A 367 19.49 20.79 8.40
CA GLY A 367 19.27 22.03 7.62
C GLY A 367 20.52 22.78 7.20
N GLY A 368 21.70 22.20 7.40
CA GLY A 368 22.95 22.72 6.87
C GLY A 368 23.02 22.45 5.36
N THR A 369 23.03 23.51 4.56
CA THR A 369 23.34 23.45 3.12
C THR A 369 24.75 22.89 2.96
N PRO A 370 24.96 21.70 2.36
CA PRO A 370 26.30 21.27 2.02
C PRO A 370 26.81 22.21 0.92
N GLY A 371 27.85 22.98 1.23
CA GLY A 371 28.47 23.83 0.24
C GLY A 371 28.91 23.03 -0.99
N GLY A 372 28.33 23.30 -2.13
CA GLY A 372 28.96 23.12 -3.43
C GLY A 372 28.86 21.79 -4.17
N ALA A 373 28.20 20.76 -3.66
CA ALA A 373 28.02 19.50 -4.41
C ALA A 373 26.57 19.30 -4.87
N GLY A 374 26.19 19.88 -5.99
CA GLY A 374 24.92 19.62 -6.66
C GLY A 374 24.77 18.14 -7.04
N ALA A 375 23.53 17.62 -6.98
CA ALA A 375 23.22 16.31 -7.55
C ALA A 375 23.68 16.28 -9.01
N ARG A 376 24.44 15.24 -9.41
CA ARG A 376 24.95 15.12 -10.78
C ARG A 376 24.04 14.35 -11.72
N SER A 377 23.21 13.51 -11.17
CA SER A 377 22.19 12.77 -11.90
C SER A 377 21.06 12.37 -10.98
N PHE A 378 19.92 12.07 -11.58
CA PHE A 378 18.79 11.48 -10.91
C PHE A 378 18.52 10.09 -11.47
N ARG A 379 18.18 9.12 -10.61
CA ARG A 379 17.66 7.83 -11.03
C ARG A 379 16.17 7.74 -10.66
N VAL A 380 15.39 7.13 -11.55
CA VAL A 380 13.96 6.99 -11.32
C VAL A 380 13.68 5.83 -10.36
N CYS A 381 12.83 6.09 -9.37
CA CYS A 381 12.25 5.11 -8.46
C CYS A 381 10.76 4.96 -8.80
N TRP A 382 10.34 3.77 -9.19
CA TRP A 382 8.96 3.50 -9.59
C TRP A 382 8.13 3.05 -8.41
N PHE A 383 7.12 3.85 -8.07
CA PHE A 383 6.16 3.52 -7.02
C PHE A 383 4.90 2.92 -7.63
N SER A 384 4.50 1.78 -7.08
CA SER A 384 3.31 1.04 -7.49
C SER A 384 2.42 0.73 -6.28
N ASP A 385 1.35 -0.03 -6.51
CA ASP A 385 0.34 -0.36 -5.51
C ASP A 385 0.94 -0.96 -4.23
N GLY A 386 0.50 -0.44 -3.08
CA GLY A 386 0.98 -0.91 -1.79
C GLY A 386 0.59 -2.36 -1.49
N GLY A 387 -0.48 -2.85 -2.08
CA GLY A 387 -0.90 -4.24 -1.96
C GLY A 387 0.05 -5.27 -2.58
N ILE A 388 1.06 -4.84 -3.35
CA ILE A 388 2.10 -5.72 -3.86
C ILE A 388 2.99 -6.22 -2.72
N SER A 389 3.37 -5.35 -1.78
CA SER A 389 4.29 -5.66 -0.68
C SER A 389 3.58 -5.91 0.66
N SER A 390 2.45 -5.27 0.91
CA SER A 390 1.61 -5.46 2.10
C SER A 390 0.17 -5.11 1.77
N ASN A 391 -0.66 -6.13 1.60
CA ASN A 391 -2.05 -5.94 1.20
C ASN A 391 -3.01 -5.69 2.38
N PHE A 392 -2.60 -6.06 3.59
CA PHE A 392 -3.37 -5.88 4.81
C PHE A 392 -2.47 -5.39 5.95
N PRO A 393 -2.12 -4.09 5.98
CA PRO A 393 -1.06 -3.55 6.82
C PRO A 393 -1.49 -3.36 8.28
N ILE A 394 -1.92 -4.41 8.96
CA ILE A 394 -2.38 -4.37 10.36
C ILE A 394 -1.27 -4.00 11.35
N HIS A 395 -0.02 -4.01 10.89
CA HIS A 395 1.17 -3.66 11.67
C HIS A 395 1.41 -2.16 11.80
N LEU A 396 0.78 -1.32 10.96
CA LEU A 396 1.03 0.13 10.93
C LEU A 396 0.89 0.83 12.29
N PHE A 397 -0.06 0.40 13.10
CA PHE A 397 -0.36 1.02 14.40
C PHE A 397 -0.26 0.02 15.55
N ASP A 398 0.41 -1.11 15.31
CA ASP A 398 0.51 -2.15 16.32
C ASP A 398 1.59 -1.82 17.34
N ALA A 399 1.26 -2.04 18.60
CA ALA A 399 2.17 -1.94 19.73
C ALA A 399 2.01 -3.17 20.61
N ALA A 400 3.04 -3.52 21.38
CA ALA A 400 2.98 -4.65 22.30
C ALA A 400 1.79 -4.52 23.27
N LEU A 401 1.63 -3.34 23.86
CA LEU A 401 0.50 -2.96 24.70
C LEU A 401 -0.15 -1.70 24.09
N PRO A 402 -1.11 -1.87 23.15
CA PRO A 402 -1.73 -0.74 22.49
C PRO A 402 -2.60 0.07 23.44
N ARG A 403 -2.59 1.38 23.30
CA ARG A 403 -3.42 2.28 24.11
C ARG A 403 -4.91 2.13 23.81
N TRP A 404 -5.24 1.89 22.55
CA TRP A 404 -6.56 1.53 22.03
C TRP A 404 -6.43 0.47 20.94
N PRO A 405 -7.49 -0.31 20.68
CA PRO A 405 -7.42 -1.34 19.67
C PRO A 405 -7.33 -0.76 18.26
N THR A 406 -6.57 -1.41 17.40
CA THR A 406 -6.58 -1.18 15.96
C THR A 406 -7.61 -2.09 15.32
N PHE A 407 -8.77 -1.58 14.97
CA PHE A 407 -9.75 -2.33 14.19
C PHE A 407 -9.29 -2.52 12.77
N ALA A 408 -9.55 -3.66 12.21
CA ALA A 408 -9.18 -3.96 10.85
C ALA A 408 -10.33 -4.60 10.08
N ILE A 409 -10.48 -4.24 8.81
CA ILE A 409 -11.50 -4.81 7.92
C ILE A 409 -10.78 -5.63 6.86
N ASN A 410 -10.96 -6.96 6.92
CA ASN A 410 -10.35 -7.93 6.03
C ASN A 410 -11.37 -8.40 4.98
N LEU A 411 -11.06 -8.16 3.72
CA LEU A 411 -11.84 -8.66 2.59
C LEU A 411 -11.36 -10.08 2.26
N VAL A 412 -12.27 -11.06 2.34
CA VAL A 412 -11.96 -12.49 2.11
C VAL A 412 -12.89 -13.08 1.06
N GLY A 413 -12.43 -14.07 0.31
CA GLY A 413 -13.31 -14.82 -0.60
C GLY A 413 -14.32 -15.67 0.17
N THR A 414 -15.50 -15.87 -0.40
CA THR A 414 -16.51 -16.81 0.16
C THR A 414 -15.96 -18.24 0.16
N ARG A 415 -16.18 -18.96 1.25
CA ARG A 415 -15.73 -20.35 1.45
C ARG A 415 -16.92 -21.29 1.53
N GLU A 416 -16.83 -22.39 0.80
CA GLU A 416 -17.92 -23.35 0.72
C GLU A 416 -18.06 -24.32 1.93
N ASN A 417 -17.16 -24.37 2.92
CA ASN A 417 -17.08 -25.52 3.84
C ASN A 417 -16.93 -25.22 5.34
N GLU A 418 -17.30 -24.07 5.88
CA GLU A 418 -17.08 -23.82 7.32
C GLU A 418 -18.35 -23.82 8.21
N GLY A 419 -19.45 -24.46 7.81
CA GLY A 419 -20.64 -24.63 8.69
C GLY A 419 -21.34 -23.36 9.17
N ARG A 420 -20.83 -22.18 8.81
CA ARG A 420 -21.46 -20.85 8.91
C ARG A 420 -21.94 -20.44 7.53
N SER A 421 -22.99 -19.65 7.46
CA SER A 421 -23.38 -19.02 6.20
C SER A 421 -22.15 -18.31 5.62
N SER A 422 -21.65 -18.80 4.50
CA SER A 422 -20.36 -18.37 3.86
C SER A 422 -20.36 -16.90 3.43
N THR A 423 -21.45 -16.19 3.64
CA THR A 423 -21.71 -14.82 3.20
C THR A 423 -21.81 -13.80 4.35
N GLU A 424 -21.86 -14.24 5.61
CA GLU A 424 -22.03 -13.34 6.75
C GLU A 424 -20.70 -12.72 7.20
N VAL A 425 -20.77 -11.42 7.46
CA VAL A 425 -19.66 -10.68 8.07
C VAL A 425 -19.53 -11.11 9.55
N PHE A 426 -18.31 -11.40 9.98
CA PHE A 426 -18.07 -11.84 11.35
C PHE A 426 -16.82 -11.22 11.98
N LEU A 427 -16.86 -11.09 13.29
CA LEU A 427 -15.73 -10.76 14.15
C LEU A 427 -15.43 -11.99 15.02
N PRO A 428 -14.19 -12.53 15.07
CA PRO A 428 -13.83 -13.60 15.98
C PRO A 428 -14.08 -13.18 17.44
N SER A 429 -14.94 -13.91 18.15
CA SER A 429 -15.31 -13.63 19.54
C SER A 429 -14.62 -14.55 20.56
N GLU A 430 -14.07 -15.67 20.08
CA GLU A 430 -13.40 -16.68 20.89
C GLU A 430 -11.95 -16.88 20.47
N ASN A 431 -11.10 -17.29 21.42
CA ASN A 431 -9.66 -17.47 21.16
C ASN A 431 -9.32 -18.56 20.15
N ASN A 432 -10.25 -19.49 19.89
CA ASN A 432 -10.10 -20.55 18.90
C ASN A 432 -10.65 -20.19 17.51
N GLN A 433 -11.21 -19.00 17.32
CA GLN A 433 -11.71 -18.52 16.05
C GLN A 433 -10.68 -17.66 15.32
N GLY A 434 -10.75 -17.64 13.99
CA GLY A 434 -9.94 -16.76 13.14
C GLY A 434 -8.45 -17.15 12.98
N TRP A 435 -7.99 -18.24 13.58
CA TRP A 435 -6.61 -18.72 13.44
C TRP A 435 -6.43 -19.76 12.33
N GLN A 436 -7.54 -20.32 11.82
CA GLN A 436 -7.52 -21.31 10.77
C GLN A 436 -6.92 -20.75 9.48
N GLN A 437 -6.11 -21.57 8.83
CA GLN A 437 -5.53 -21.21 7.53
C GLN A 437 -6.60 -21.27 6.46
N SER A 438 -6.63 -20.24 5.62
CA SER A 438 -7.39 -20.30 4.38
C SER A 438 -6.78 -21.35 3.46
N TYR A 439 -7.55 -22.33 3.07
CA TYR A 439 -7.15 -23.28 2.03
C TYR A 439 -7.78 -22.87 0.70
N ASN A 440 -6.96 -22.62 -0.29
CA ASN A 440 -7.40 -22.39 -1.67
C ASN A 440 -6.95 -23.59 -2.51
N SER A 441 -7.88 -24.34 -3.05
CA SER A 441 -7.57 -25.45 -3.94
C SER A 441 -6.94 -24.92 -5.24
N ILE A 442 -5.81 -25.49 -5.61
CA ILE A 442 -5.17 -25.24 -6.90
C ILE A 442 -5.82 -26.11 -7.99
N ALA A 443 -6.30 -27.29 -7.63
CA ALA A 443 -6.91 -28.24 -8.56
C ALA A 443 -8.08 -27.61 -9.34
N ALA A 444 -8.08 -27.83 -10.63
CA ALA A 444 -9.08 -27.31 -11.56
C ALA A 444 -9.42 -28.33 -12.66
N PRO A 445 -10.58 -28.20 -13.33
CA PRO A 445 -11.02 -29.12 -14.37
C PRO A 445 -10.09 -29.21 -15.60
N SER A 446 -9.21 -28.23 -15.82
CA SER A 446 -8.24 -28.20 -16.92
C SER A 446 -6.85 -27.84 -16.43
N ALA A 447 -5.81 -28.41 -17.03
CA ALA A 447 -4.41 -28.15 -16.73
C ALA A 447 -4.03 -26.67 -16.87
N ALA A 448 -4.58 -25.95 -17.85
CA ALA A 448 -4.34 -24.53 -18.03
C ALA A 448 -4.90 -23.69 -16.87
N ARG A 449 -6.07 -24.07 -16.34
CA ARG A 449 -6.69 -23.39 -15.19
C ARG A 449 -5.96 -23.73 -13.90
N GLU A 450 -5.51 -24.97 -13.74
CA GLU A 450 -4.70 -25.41 -12.61
C GLU A 450 -3.36 -24.65 -12.55
N LEU A 451 -2.66 -24.54 -13.69
CA LEU A 451 -1.44 -23.73 -13.81
C LEU A 451 -1.70 -22.26 -13.48
N SER A 452 -2.80 -21.70 -13.99
CA SER A 452 -3.20 -20.33 -13.68
C SER A 452 -3.44 -20.14 -12.19
N ASN A 453 -4.21 -21.03 -11.53
CA ASN A 453 -4.46 -20.99 -10.10
C ASN A 453 -3.15 -21.07 -9.28
N PHE A 454 -2.20 -21.91 -9.73
CA PHE A 454 -0.88 -22.03 -9.10
C PHE A 454 -0.09 -20.72 -9.17
N LEU A 455 0.01 -20.10 -10.36
CA LEU A 455 0.71 -18.84 -10.54
C LEU A 455 0.08 -17.69 -9.75
N PHE A 456 -1.25 -17.58 -9.76
CA PHE A 456 -1.96 -16.60 -8.93
C PHE A 456 -1.81 -16.89 -7.44
N GLY A 457 -1.73 -18.18 -7.05
CA GLY A 457 -1.44 -18.60 -5.69
C GLY A 457 -0.07 -18.15 -5.20
N ILE A 458 0.96 -18.22 -6.06
CA ILE A 458 2.30 -17.69 -5.76
C ILE A 458 2.24 -16.18 -5.50
N ILE A 459 1.60 -15.42 -6.41
CA ILE A 459 1.46 -13.97 -6.27
C ILE A 459 0.71 -13.62 -4.99
N ALA A 460 -0.40 -14.28 -4.72
CA ALA A 460 -1.18 -14.08 -3.50
C ALA A 460 -0.38 -14.40 -2.22
N THR A 461 0.48 -15.41 -2.27
CA THR A 461 1.38 -15.75 -1.16
C THR A 461 2.39 -14.64 -0.93
N MET A 462 3.03 -14.13 -1.99
CA MET A 462 3.99 -13.02 -1.89
C MET A 462 3.37 -11.76 -1.29
N GLN A 463 2.13 -11.45 -1.66
CA GLN A 463 1.41 -10.26 -1.18
C GLN A 463 0.93 -10.36 0.28
N ASN A 464 0.63 -11.55 0.76
CA ASN A 464 -0.14 -11.71 1.99
C ASN A 464 0.62 -12.46 3.11
N TRP A 465 1.76 -13.08 2.87
CA TRP A 465 2.39 -13.98 3.85
C TRP A 465 2.70 -13.30 5.19
N ARG A 466 3.22 -12.08 5.17
CA ARG A 466 3.55 -11.29 6.36
C ARG A 466 2.29 -10.90 7.13
N ASP A 467 1.32 -10.34 6.43
CA ASP A 467 0.08 -9.84 7.00
C ASP A 467 -0.78 -10.97 7.57
N LEU A 468 -0.80 -12.14 6.89
CA LEU A 468 -1.51 -13.32 7.36
C LEU A 468 -0.94 -13.90 8.65
N LEU A 469 0.39 -13.88 8.83
CA LEU A 469 1.00 -14.36 10.07
C LEU A 469 0.57 -13.51 11.26
N GLN A 470 0.58 -12.19 11.10
CA GLN A 470 0.20 -11.27 12.15
C GLN A 470 -1.31 -11.29 12.42
N SER A 471 -2.13 -11.38 11.38
CA SER A 471 -3.60 -11.41 11.53
C SER A 471 -4.14 -12.61 12.32
N ARG A 472 -3.34 -13.67 12.45
CA ARG A 472 -3.71 -14.87 13.22
C ARG A 472 -3.27 -14.82 14.67
N ALA A 473 -2.40 -13.89 15.03
CA ALA A 473 -1.91 -13.78 16.39
C ALA A 473 -3.05 -13.40 17.35
N PRO A 474 -3.06 -13.94 18.56
CA PRO A 474 -4.01 -13.54 19.58
C PRO A 474 -3.88 -12.04 19.89
N GLY A 475 -5.01 -11.37 20.15
CA GLY A 475 -5.06 -9.93 20.31
C GLY A 475 -4.91 -9.13 19.00
N HIS A 476 -4.77 -9.83 17.85
CA HIS A 476 -4.92 -9.25 16.51
C HIS A 476 -6.19 -9.77 15.83
N ARG A 477 -6.40 -11.10 15.84
CA ARG A 477 -7.54 -11.73 15.16
C ARG A 477 -8.90 -11.31 15.71
N ASP A 478 -8.98 -11.05 17.00
CA ASP A 478 -10.21 -10.61 17.72
C ASP A 478 -10.67 -9.19 17.37
N ARG A 479 -9.84 -8.42 16.67
CA ARG A 479 -10.12 -7.05 16.22
C ARG A 479 -10.24 -6.91 14.70
N ILE A 480 -10.33 -8.03 13.98
CA ILE A 480 -10.40 -8.07 12.51
C ILE A 480 -11.82 -8.53 12.10
N ALA A 481 -12.60 -7.62 11.52
CA ALA A 481 -13.84 -7.98 10.87
C ALA A 481 -13.56 -8.64 9.51
N HIS A 482 -14.05 -9.84 9.30
CA HIS A 482 -13.94 -10.57 8.05
C HIS A 482 -15.20 -10.35 7.21
N VAL A 483 -15.01 -9.86 6.00
CA VAL A 483 -16.08 -9.58 5.03
C VAL A 483 -15.96 -10.57 3.87
N PRO A 484 -16.79 -11.61 3.81
CA PRO A 484 -16.81 -12.56 2.69
C PRO A 484 -17.38 -11.89 1.44
N LEU A 485 -16.64 -11.95 0.34
CA LEU A 485 -17.05 -11.43 -0.95
C LEU A 485 -17.06 -12.55 -1.98
N SER A 486 -18.11 -12.61 -2.81
CA SER A 486 -18.19 -13.49 -3.96
C SER A 486 -17.26 -13.01 -5.08
N SER A 487 -17.09 -13.82 -6.11
CA SER A 487 -16.33 -13.45 -7.31
C SER A 487 -16.94 -12.24 -8.04
N GLU A 488 -18.24 -12.01 -7.89
CA GLU A 488 -18.97 -10.90 -8.50
C GLU A 488 -18.82 -9.60 -7.70
N GLU A 489 -18.59 -9.69 -6.38
CA GLU A 489 -18.50 -8.57 -5.44
C GLU A 489 -17.10 -7.98 -5.30
N GLY A 490 -16.13 -8.45 -6.07
CA GLY A 490 -14.74 -8.00 -5.90
C GLY A 490 -13.86 -8.17 -7.14
N GLY A 491 -12.55 -8.14 -6.91
CA GLY A 491 -11.54 -8.31 -7.96
C GLY A 491 -11.42 -7.09 -8.88
N LEU A 492 -11.43 -7.32 -10.18
CA LEU A 492 -11.39 -6.31 -11.24
C LEU A 492 -12.76 -6.09 -11.90
N ASN A 493 -13.85 -6.51 -11.25
CA ASN A 493 -15.21 -6.26 -11.77
C ASN A 493 -15.59 -4.79 -11.59
N LEU A 494 -15.18 -3.95 -12.52
CA LEU A 494 -15.44 -2.50 -12.50
C LEU A 494 -16.90 -2.13 -12.85
N ASN A 495 -17.64 -3.06 -13.44
CA ASN A 495 -19.01 -2.82 -13.91
C ASN A 495 -20.00 -3.76 -13.21
N MET A 496 -20.18 -3.56 -11.90
CA MET A 496 -21.13 -4.32 -11.11
C MET A 496 -22.56 -3.84 -11.33
N PRO A 497 -23.54 -4.76 -11.44
CA PRO A 497 -24.95 -4.39 -11.43
C PRO A 497 -25.38 -3.84 -10.07
N GLN A 498 -26.45 -3.05 -10.02
CA GLN A 498 -26.90 -2.36 -8.82
C GLN A 498 -27.15 -3.32 -7.64
N SER A 499 -27.69 -4.51 -7.88
CA SER A 499 -27.94 -5.52 -6.84
C SER A 499 -26.67 -6.00 -6.13
N VAL A 500 -25.55 -6.11 -6.87
CA VAL A 500 -24.24 -6.48 -6.30
C VAL A 500 -23.67 -5.30 -5.51
N LEU A 501 -23.79 -4.07 -6.02
CA LEU A 501 -23.37 -2.86 -5.32
C LEU A 501 -24.12 -2.68 -3.99
N ASP A 502 -25.41 -2.94 -3.98
CA ASP A 502 -26.25 -2.87 -2.75
C ASP A 502 -25.84 -3.95 -1.74
N SER A 503 -25.52 -5.17 -2.21
CA SER A 503 -25.00 -6.26 -1.36
C SER A 503 -23.68 -5.87 -0.71
N VAL A 504 -22.74 -5.33 -1.48
CA VAL A 504 -21.42 -4.88 -0.99
C VAL A 504 -21.59 -3.74 0.04
N ALA A 505 -22.48 -2.80 -0.22
CA ALA A 505 -22.81 -1.71 0.70
C ALA A 505 -23.39 -2.23 2.04
N ALA A 506 -24.32 -3.20 1.98
CA ALA A 506 -24.89 -3.83 3.16
C ALA A 506 -23.84 -4.58 3.99
N LYS A 507 -22.92 -5.31 3.34
CA LYS A 507 -21.77 -5.96 3.99
C LYS A 507 -20.86 -4.94 4.66
N GLY A 508 -20.70 -3.75 4.06
CA GLY A 508 -19.98 -2.64 4.68
C GLY A 508 -20.61 -2.21 6.00
N THR A 509 -21.91 -1.96 6.01
CA THR A 509 -22.64 -1.60 7.23
C THR A 509 -22.52 -2.70 8.29
N ALA A 510 -22.63 -3.97 7.90
CA ALA A 510 -22.44 -5.10 8.80
C ALA A 510 -21.01 -5.15 9.35
N ALA A 511 -19.98 -4.87 8.54
CA ALA A 511 -18.58 -4.87 8.95
C ALA A 511 -18.26 -3.81 10.02
N GLY A 512 -18.87 -2.63 9.95
CA GLY A 512 -18.79 -1.65 11.04
C GLY A 512 -19.59 -2.06 12.26
N GLY A 513 -20.76 -2.66 12.04
CA GLY A 513 -21.70 -3.05 13.10
C GLY A 513 -21.21 -4.16 14.02
N VAL A 514 -20.41 -5.14 13.52
CA VAL A 514 -19.90 -6.24 14.34
C VAL A 514 -19.01 -5.79 15.49
N PHE A 515 -18.35 -4.62 15.37
CA PHE A 515 -17.53 -4.05 16.44
C PHE A 515 -18.31 -3.54 17.65
N SER A 516 -19.64 -3.42 17.56
CA SER A 516 -20.50 -3.13 18.72
C SER A 516 -20.35 -4.18 19.82
N ARG A 517 -19.98 -5.41 19.45
CA ARG A 517 -19.78 -6.56 20.37
C ARG A 517 -18.32 -6.71 20.81
N PHE A 518 -17.42 -5.81 20.41
CA PHE A 518 -16.00 -5.91 20.75
C PHE A 518 -15.77 -5.71 22.25
N SER A 519 -15.10 -6.69 22.88
CA SER A 519 -14.74 -6.66 24.30
C SER A 519 -13.37 -6.03 24.49
N PHE A 520 -13.33 -4.78 24.96
CA PHE A 520 -12.07 -4.07 25.27
C PHE A 520 -11.28 -4.77 26.38
N ASP A 521 -11.98 -5.20 27.44
CA ASP A 521 -11.36 -5.83 28.60
C ASP A 521 -10.69 -7.15 28.21
N ASN A 522 -11.38 -7.99 27.43
CA ASN A 522 -10.78 -9.22 26.91
C ASN A 522 -9.61 -8.94 25.98
N HIS A 523 -9.72 -7.93 25.11
CA HIS A 523 -8.64 -7.54 24.21
C HIS A 523 -7.37 -7.15 24.98
N TYR A 524 -7.47 -6.23 25.93
CA TYR A 524 -6.32 -5.80 26.74
C TYR A 524 -5.76 -6.95 27.57
N TRP A 525 -6.61 -7.83 28.09
CA TRP A 525 -6.17 -9.02 28.82
C TRP A 525 -5.37 -9.99 27.92
N VAL A 526 -5.88 -10.29 26.74
CA VAL A 526 -5.20 -11.16 25.77
C VAL A 526 -3.86 -10.55 25.33
N ARG A 527 -3.81 -9.24 25.09
CA ARG A 527 -2.56 -8.52 24.74
C ARG A 527 -1.54 -8.63 25.89
N TRP A 528 -1.97 -8.38 27.12
CA TRP A 528 -1.11 -8.53 28.29
C TRP A 528 -0.56 -9.95 28.43
N ARG A 529 -1.42 -10.96 28.34
CA ARG A 529 -1.02 -12.37 28.43
C ARG A 529 0.02 -12.75 27.38
N ASN A 530 -0.13 -12.25 26.14
CA ASN A 530 0.82 -12.46 25.09
C ASN A 530 2.17 -11.80 25.37
N VAL A 531 2.15 -10.55 25.80
CA VAL A 531 3.37 -9.79 26.09
C VAL A 531 4.10 -10.38 27.27
N ALA A 532 3.40 -10.73 28.36
CA ALA A 532 4.01 -11.33 29.54
C ALA A 532 4.74 -12.64 29.20
N ALA A 533 4.08 -13.55 28.45
CA ALA A 533 4.69 -14.81 28.03
C ALA A 533 5.90 -14.61 27.10
N ALA A 534 5.79 -13.66 26.16
CA ALA A 534 6.86 -13.36 25.22
C ALA A 534 8.07 -12.70 25.88
N LEU A 535 7.84 -11.76 26.81
CA LEU A 535 8.90 -11.06 27.55
C LEU A 535 9.64 -12.02 28.47
N GLN A 536 8.92 -12.82 29.26
CA GLN A 536 9.56 -13.80 30.15
C GLN A 536 10.52 -14.68 29.36
N ARG A 537 10.03 -15.31 28.28
CA ARG A 537 10.87 -16.19 27.47
C ARG A 537 12.05 -15.45 26.82
N TYR A 538 11.83 -14.22 26.34
CA TYR A 538 12.87 -13.42 25.69
C TYR A 538 13.96 -13.02 26.68
N ILE A 539 13.62 -12.55 27.88
CA ILE A 539 14.56 -12.09 28.89
C ILE A 539 15.36 -13.28 29.45
N ILE A 540 14.72 -14.42 29.72
CA ILE A 540 15.41 -15.64 30.10
C ILE A 540 16.42 -16.06 29.03
N GLN A 541 16.02 -16.10 27.77
CA GLN A 541 16.89 -16.45 26.66
C GLN A 541 18.05 -15.46 26.47
N VAL A 542 17.81 -14.15 26.65
CA VAL A 542 18.86 -13.13 26.60
C VAL A 542 19.87 -13.36 27.73
N ALA A 543 19.41 -13.62 28.96
CA ALA A 543 20.28 -13.87 30.11
C ALA A 543 21.13 -15.14 29.94
N GLU A 544 20.54 -16.23 29.43
CA GLU A 544 21.24 -17.46 29.11
C GLU A 544 22.30 -17.24 28.03
N ASN A 545 21.93 -16.59 26.93
CA ASN A 545 22.83 -16.36 25.80
C ASN A 545 23.95 -15.37 26.14
N ALA A 546 23.67 -14.34 26.95
CA ALA A 546 24.67 -13.35 27.33
C ALA A 546 25.90 -13.97 27.99
N LYS A 547 25.71 -15.06 28.73
CA LYS A 547 26.77 -15.80 29.47
C LYS A 547 27.33 -17.00 28.72
N SER A 548 26.65 -17.47 27.65
CA SER A 548 27.04 -18.72 26.96
C SER A 548 27.97 -18.51 25.77
N THR A 549 28.18 -17.29 25.32
CA THR A 549 29.07 -16.95 24.20
C THR A 549 30.53 -16.80 24.67
N VAL A 550 31.50 -16.98 23.76
CA VAL A 550 32.93 -16.83 24.07
C VAL A 550 33.59 -15.92 23.02
N PRO A 551 33.99 -14.70 23.38
CA PRO A 551 33.72 -14.03 24.67
C PRO A 551 32.23 -13.78 24.92
N ASP A 552 31.84 -13.69 26.17
CA ASP A 552 30.48 -13.32 26.55
C ASP A 552 30.21 -11.83 26.21
N TYR A 553 28.93 -11.44 26.20
CA TYR A 553 28.58 -10.06 25.86
C TYR A 553 29.08 -9.04 26.89
N ALA A 554 29.16 -9.40 28.17
CA ALA A 554 29.76 -8.57 29.22
C ALA A 554 31.27 -8.42 29.00
N GLY A 555 31.97 -9.50 28.65
CA GLY A 555 33.39 -9.47 28.29
C GLY A 555 33.67 -8.66 27.02
N ALA A 556 32.77 -8.66 26.04
CA ALA A 556 32.90 -7.83 24.86
C ALA A 556 32.81 -6.32 25.17
N HIS A 557 32.01 -5.93 26.17
CA HIS A 557 31.95 -4.55 26.67
C HIS A 557 33.20 -4.16 27.47
N SER A 558 33.72 -5.07 28.34
CA SER A 558 34.87 -4.79 29.17
C SER A 558 36.20 -4.77 28.41
N MET A 559 36.27 -5.21 27.17
CA MET A 559 37.47 -5.13 26.33
C MET A 559 37.98 -3.69 26.17
N ALA A 560 37.10 -2.72 26.18
CA ALA A 560 37.45 -1.30 26.13
C ALA A 560 38.15 -0.80 27.41
N GLU A 561 37.82 -1.36 28.59
CA GLU A 561 38.42 -0.99 29.87
C GLU A 561 39.80 -1.60 30.09
N SER A 562 40.07 -2.75 29.46
CA SER A 562 41.32 -3.50 29.67
C SER A 562 42.49 -3.10 28.75
N GLY A 563 42.36 -1.96 28.02
CA GLY A 563 43.40 -1.47 27.12
C GLY A 563 43.46 -2.21 25.78
N ASN A 564 42.49 -3.06 25.48
CA ASN A 564 42.27 -3.60 24.14
C ASN A 564 41.65 -2.54 23.23
N PRO A 565 41.95 -2.54 21.90
CA PRO A 565 41.33 -1.61 21.00
C PRO A 565 39.81 -1.78 21.04
N GLU A 566 39.09 -0.64 21.10
CA GLU A 566 37.63 -0.63 21.00
C GLU A 566 37.14 -1.42 19.78
N PRO A 567 35.91 -2.00 19.83
CA PRO A 567 35.33 -2.63 18.66
C PRO A 567 35.40 -1.70 17.44
N PRO A 568 35.74 -2.20 16.25
CA PRO A 568 36.05 -1.34 15.08
C PRO A 568 34.83 -0.57 14.52
N SER A 569 33.59 -0.91 14.95
CA SER A 569 32.37 -0.31 14.43
C SER A 569 31.35 -0.06 15.54
N TYR A 570 30.46 0.91 15.30
CA TYR A 570 29.31 1.22 16.16
C TYR A 570 29.66 1.59 17.60
N GLN A 571 30.75 2.32 17.79
CA GLN A 571 31.18 2.81 19.10
C GLN A 571 30.13 3.70 19.74
N PHE A 572 30.03 3.66 21.06
CA PHE A 572 29.17 4.58 21.79
C PHE A 572 29.71 6.02 21.69
N ARG A 573 28.84 6.98 21.38
CA ARG A 573 29.20 8.39 21.25
C ARG A 573 29.48 9.10 22.58
N SER A 574 29.24 8.43 23.73
CA SER A 574 29.57 8.95 25.06
C SER A 574 29.72 7.81 26.08
N GLN A 575 30.53 8.03 27.11
CA GLN A 575 30.71 7.10 28.23
C GLN A 575 29.37 6.86 28.97
N ASP A 576 28.50 7.87 29.08
CA ASP A 576 27.21 7.71 29.75
C ASP A 576 26.30 6.71 28.99
N ARG A 577 26.36 6.70 27.66
CA ARG A 577 25.58 5.74 26.84
C ARG A 577 26.12 4.34 26.94
N GLN A 578 27.45 4.20 27.00
CA GLN A 578 28.10 2.92 27.23
C GLN A 578 27.72 2.36 28.60
N ALA A 579 27.89 3.13 29.68
CA ALA A 579 27.53 2.74 31.04
C ALA A 579 26.04 2.37 31.17
N ALA A 580 25.15 3.11 30.46
CA ALA A 580 23.71 2.79 30.42
C ALA A 580 23.45 1.44 29.73
N ALA A 581 24.17 1.11 28.65
CA ALA A 581 24.01 -0.17 27.95
C ALA A 581 24.52 -1.34 28.80
N GLU A 582 25.64 -1.17 29.51
CA GLU A 582 26.18 -2.16 30.46
C GLU A 582 25.22 -2.40 31.62
N ALA A 583 24.68 -1.33 32.21
CA ALA A 583 23.68 -1.42 33.27
C ALA A 583 22.41 -2.13 32.81
N LEU A 584 21.97 -1.87 31.55
CA LEU A 584 20.82 -2.55 30.95
C LEU A 584 21.10 -4.06 30.82
N LEU A 585 22.25 -4.46 30.26
CA LEU A 585 22.62 -5.86 30.10
C LEU A 585 22.61 -6.58 31.45
N LYS A 586 23.27 -6.00 32.46
CA LYS A 586 23.29 -6.54 33.83
C LYS A 586 21.89 -6.71 34.41
N SER A 587 21.02 -5.71 34.23
CA SER A 587 19.62 -5.79 34.67
C SER A 587 18.85 -6.90 33.97
N LEU A 588 19.08 -7.12 32.66
CA LEU A 588 18.44 -8.21 31.90
C LEU A 588 18.93 -9.58 32.38
N GLU A 589 20.22 -9.72 32.71
CA GLU A 589 20.79 -10.96 33.27
C GLU A 589 20.21 -11.28 34.65
N GLU A 590 20.12 -10.28 35.54
CA GLU A 590 19.54 -10.41 36.88
C GLU A 590 18.08 -10.81 36.82
N ASN A 591 17.29 -10.09 36.03
CA ASN A 591 15.86 -10.38 35.82
C ASN A 591 15.64 -11.75 35.16
N GLY A 592 16.47 -12.12 34.20
CA GLY A 592 16.37 -13.42 33.54
C GLY A 592 16.59 -14.57 34.47
N ALA A 593 17.61 -14.46 35.37
CA ALA A 593 17.87 -15.45 36.40
C ALA A 593 16.72 -15.54 37.41
N GLU A 594 16.26 -14.39 37.93
CA GLU A 594 15.11 -14.32 38.85
C GLU A 594 13.87 -14.96 38.25
N TRP A 595 13.55 -14.64 37.01
CA TRP A 595 12.34 -15.14 36.34
C TRP A 595 12.42 -16.62 35.99
N SER A 596 13.64 -17.15 35.78
CA SER A 596 13.87 -18.58 35.64
C SER A 596 13.58 -19.33 36.94
N ASP A 597 13.97 -18.75 38.07
CA ASP A 597 13.83 -19.35 39.40
C ASP A 597 12.42 -19.20 40.01
N LEU A 598 11.65 -18.18 39.63
CA LEU A 598 10.31 -17.90 40.16
C LEU A 598 9.23 -18.96 39.79
N GLY A 599 9.52 -19.90 38.94
CA GLY A 599 8.82 -21.16 38.74
C GLY A 599 7.66 -21.16 37.76
N PRO A 600 6.65 -20.27 37.71
CA PRO A 600 5.57 -20.43 36.72
C PRO A 600 5.99 -19.97 35.34
N ASP A 601 6.02 -20.90 34.40
CA ASP A 601 6.16 -20.62 32.97
C ASP A 601 4.88 -19.96 32.45
N LEU A 602 4.94 -18.64 32.15
CA LEU A 602 3.83 -17.86 31.64
C LEU A 602 3.41 -18.27 30.22
N THR A 603 4.20 -19.11 29.54
CA THR A 603 3.80 -19.66 28.23
C THR A 603 2.74 -20.77 28.39
N ILE A 604 2.63 -21.38 29.58
CA ILE A 604 1.61 -22.38 29.90
C ILE A 604 0.26 -21.68 30.02
N GLY A 605 -0.71 -22.12 29.22
CA GLY A 605 -2.03 -21.51 29.14
C GLY A 605 -2.06 -20.10 28.53
N ALA A 606 -0.97 -19.63 27.94
CA ALA A 606 -0.96 -18.40 27.18
C ALA A 606 -1.73 -18.56 25.85
N PRO A 607 -2.30 -17.48 25.31
CA PRO A 607 -2.97 -17.51 24.01
C PRO A 607 -2.04 -18.02 22.89
N ARG A 608 -2.58 -18.80 21.95
CA ARG A 608 -1.82 -19.44 20.86
C ARG A 608 -2.18 -18.85 19.48
N PRO A 609 -1.22 -18.76 18.52
CA PRO A 609 0.21 -19.07 18.62
C PRO A 609 0.96 -18.07 19.50
N LEU A 610 2.03 -18.52 20.18
CA LEU A 610 2.86 -17.63 21.00
C LEU A 610 3.60 -16.62 20.11
N PRO A 611 3.58 -15.33 20.46
CA PRO A 611 4.37 -14.33 19.73
C PRO A 611 5.88 -14.52 20.01
N GLN A 612 6.70 -14.08 19.06
CA GLN A 612 8.14 -13.97 19.21
C GLN A 612 8.53 -12.49 19.20
N LEU A 613 9.35 -12.08 20.16
CA LEU A 613 10.02 -10.78 20.10
C LEU A 613 11.23 -10.90 19.17
N ARG A 614 11.32 -10.01 18.20
CA ARG A 614 12.43 -9.96 17.24
C ARG A 614 12.83 -8.51 17.03
N ILE A 615 14.14 -8.29 16.85
CA ILE A 615 14.67 -7.01 16.40
C ILE A 615 14.48 -6.97 14.89
N THR A 616 13.68 -6.04 14.40
CA THR A 616 13.43 -5.85 12.97
C THR A 616 13.64 -4.39 12.62
N PRO A 617 14.20 -4.08 11.43
CA PRO A 617 14.29 -2.70 10.98
C PRO A 617 12.88 -2.10 10.82
N THR A 618 12.77 -0.81 11.08
CA THR A 618 11.58 0.00 10.78
C THR A 618 11.69 0.48 9.32
N TYR A 619 10.62 0.33 8.55
CA TYR A 619 10.55 0.74 7.15
C TYR A 619 9.76 2.02 6.97
#